data_e310ee55089767b5efd4fade56036965
#
_entry.id   e310ee55089767b5efd4fade56036965
#
_cell.length_a   1.000
_cell.length_b   1.000
_cell.length_c   1.000
_cell.angle_alpha   90.00
_cell.angle_beta   90.00
_cell.angle_gamma   90.00
#
_symmetry.space_group_name_H-M   'P 1'
#
loop_
_entity.id
_entity.type
_entity.pdbx_description
1 polymer ?
#
loop_
_entity_poly.entity_id
_entity_poly.type
_entity_poly.pdbx_seq_one_letter_code
_entity_poly.pdbx_strand_id
1 'polypeptide(L)'
;QSKELSVLFSDVRDFTTISENVAPHDLTQLMNQILTPMTKSIYDKLGTVDKYIGDAIIAFYGAPVEIKDHEYLACLTCCQMNDKLEELRKKWKSEGDKWPELVHNMRHRIGVNCGSLITGNMGSDMRMNYTMMGDTVNLTARLESGAKQYGIETQV
;
A
#
# COMPACT_ATOMS: atom_id res chain seq x y z
N GLN A 1 20.32 7.18 9.66
CA GLN A 1 20.36 8.59 9.24
C GLN A 1 18.95 9.19 9.28
N SER A 2 18.82 10.42 9.82
CA SER A 2 17.56 11.16 9.70
C SER A 2 17.47 11.79 8.31
N LYS A 3 16.35 11.57 7.62
CA LYS A 3 16.07 12.12 6.29
C LYS A 3 14.60 12.51 6.22
N GLU A 4 14.30 13.48 5.36
CA GLU A 4 12.93 13.81 5.00
C GLU A 4 12.47 12.88 3.88
N LEU A 5 11.40 12.14 4.11
CA LEU A 5 10.90 11.08 3.24
C LEU A 5 9.38 11.15 3.14
N SER A 6 8.85 10.61 2.05
CA SER A 6 7.41 10.32 1.97
C SER A 6 7.16 8.86 2.31
N VAL A 7 6.10 8.62 3.08
CA VAL A 7 5.64 7.29 3.49
C VAL A 7 4.27 7.04 2.91
N LEU A 8 4.06 5.84 2.39
CA LEU A 8 2.79 5.38 1.87
C LEU A 8 2.35 4.12 2.62
N PHE A 9 1.12 4.15 3.12
CA PHE A 9 0.40 2.98 3.63
C PHE A 9 -0.81 2.71 2.75
N SER A 10 -1.00 1.47 2.34
CA SER A 10 -2.16 1.04 1.58
C SER A 10 -2.69 -0.26 2.13
N ASP A 11 -4.01 -0.40 2.28
CA ASP A 11 -4.65 -1.66 2.60
C ASP A 11 -5.95 -1.88 1.79
N VAL A 12 -6.43 -3.12 1.77
CA VAL A 12 -7.72 -3.46 1.16
C VAL A 12 -8.82 -3.23 2.17
N ARG A 13 -9.84 -2.46 1.77
CA ARG A 13 -11.00 -2.21 2.63
C ARG A 13 -11.82 -3.49 2.81
N ASP A 14 -12.22 -3.73 4.05
CA ASP A 14 -13.05 -4.88 4.45
C ASP A 14 -12.42 -6.26 4.10
N PHE A 15 -11.07 -6.32 4.07
CA PHE A 15 -10.32 -7.52 3.69
C PHE A 15 -10.70 -8.76 4.53
N THR A 16 -10.93 -8.59 5.83
CA THR A 16 -11.37 -9.70 6.70
C THR A 16 -12.64 -10.34 6.16
N THR A 17 -13.64 -9.53 5.82
CA THR A 17 -14.90 -10.03 5.24
C THR A 17 -14.68 -10.70 3.89
N ILE A 18 -13.82 -10.13 3.05
CA ILE A 18 -13.46 -10.73 1.74
C ILE A 18 -12.80 -12.09 1.96
N SER A 19 -11.85 -12.18 2.88
CA SER A 19 -11.10 -13.43 3.15
C SER A 19 -11.99 -14.56 3.69
N GLU A 20 -13.05 -14.22 4.41
CA GLU A 20 -14.04 -15.19 4.91
C GLU A 20 -14.98 -15.71 3.81
N ASN A 21 -15.16 -14.96 2.72
CA ASN A 21 -16.07 -15.29 1.62
C ASN A 21 -15.36 -15.84 0.36
N VAL A 22 -14.06 -16.02 0.40
CA VAL A 22 -13.24 -16.54 -0.72
C VAL A 22 -12.53 -17.80 -0.26
N ALA A 23 -12.52 -18.84 -1.10
CA ALA A 23 -11.80 -20.08 -0.78
C ALA A 23 -10.28 -19.81 -0.61
N PRO A 24 -9.56 -20.51 0.27
CA PRO A 24 -8.15 -20.24 0.56
C PRO A 24 -7.24 -20.21 -0.68
N HIS A 25 -7.47 -21.11 -1.65
CA HIS A 25 -6.73 -21.12 -2.90
C HIS A 25 -6.97 -19.86 -3.73
N ASP A 26 -8.22 -19.46 -3.86
CA ASP A 26 -8.61 -18.27 -4.61
C ASP A 26 -8.20 -16.99 -3.90
N LEU A 27 -8.18 -17.00 -2.56
CA LEU A 27 -7.67 -15.88 -1.77
C LEU A 27 -6.19 -15.60 -2.05
N THR A 28 -5.37 -16.65 -2.16
CA THR A 28 -3.95 -16.50 -2.53
C THR A 28 -3.81 -15.89 -3.92
N GLN A 29 -4.61 -16.36 -4.87
CA GLN A 29 -4.63 -15.82 -6.24
C GLN A 29 -5.08 -14.35 -6.24
N LEU A 30 -6.14 -14.00 -5.49
CA LEU A 30 -6.66 -12.65 -5.35
C LEU A 30 -5.59 -11.71 -4.79
N MET A 31 -4.92 -12.11 -3.71
CA MET A 31 -3.84 -11.34 -3.09
C MET A 31 -2.71 -11.06 -4.07
N ASN A 32 -2.26 -12.06 -4.82
CA ASN A 32 -1.21 -11.86 -5.83
C ASN A 32 -1.66 -10.91 -6.94
N GLN A 33 -2.93 -10.98 -7.37
CA GLN A 33 -3.49 -10.07 -8.36
C GLN A 33 -3.54 -8.62 -7.87
N ILE A 34 -3.71 -8.39 -6.57
CA ILE A 34 -3.73 -7.06 -5.96
C ILE A 34 -2.30 -6.57 -5.71
N LEU A 35 -1.50 -7.34 -4.98
CA LEU A 35 -0.18 -6.88 -4.52
C LEU A 35 0.79 -6.64 -5.67
N THR A 36 0.75 -7.44 -6.73
CA THR A 36 1.67 -7.30 -7.87
C THR A 36 1.55 -5.94 -8.57
N PRO A 37 0.38 -5.51 -9.07
CA PRO A 37 0.28 -4.22 -9.74
C PRO A 37 0.47 -3.04 -8.78
N MET A 38 0.07 -3.16 -7.51
CA MET A 38 0.27 -2.12 -6.50
C MET A 38 1.76 -1.93 -6.21
N THR A 39 2.49 -3.01 -6.00
CA THR A 39 3.95 -2.99 -5.82
C THR A 39 4.66 -2.42 -7.05
N LYS A 40 4.21 -2.82 -8.25
CA LYS A 40 4.75 -2.26 -9.49
C LYS A 40 4.54 -0.75 -9.57
N SER A 41 3.38 -0.26 -9.18
CA SER A 41 3.09 1.19 -9.14
C SER A 41 4.06 1.95 -8.23
N ILE A 42 4.44 1.35 -7.09
CA ILE A 42 5.44 1.91 -6.17
C ILE A 42 6.82 1.97 -6.84
N TYR A 43 7.29 0.87 -7.41
CA TYR A 43 8.60 0.81 -8.05
C TYR A 43 8.70 1.69 -9.31
N ASP A 44 7.64 1.78 -10.11
CA ASP A 44 7.59 2.64 -11.30
C ASP A 44 7.77 4.13 -10.95
N LYS A 45 7.50 4.51 -9.70
CA LYS A 45 7.68 5.87 -9.15
C LYS A 45 8.85 5.96 -8.18
N LEU A 46 9.83 5.05 -8.30
CA LEU A 46 11.06 5.03 -7.52
C LEU A 46 10.85 4.84 -6.01
N GLY A 47 9.68 4.34 -5.60
CA GLY A 47 9.43 3.97 -4.21
C GLY A 47 10.13 2.68 -3.82
N THR A 48 10.31 2.50 -2.52
CA THR A 48 10.85 1.29 -1.92
C THR A 48 9.78 0.66 -1.05
N VAL A 49 9.45 -0.61 -1.30
CA VAL A 49 8.56 -1.36 -0.41
C VAL A 49 9.34 -1.76 0.83
N ASP A 50 8.85 -1.35 2.00
CA ASP A 50 9.40 -1.74 3.30
C ASP A 50 8.96 -3.16 3.66
N LYS A 51 7.65 -3.38 3.69
CA LYS A 51 7.06 -4.69 4.02
C LYS A 51 5.61 -4.79 3.59
N TYR A 52 5.14 -6.04 3.60
CA TYR A 52 3.71 -6.37 3.55
C TYR A 52 3.26 -6.82 4.95
N ILE A 53 2.07 -6.40 5.36
CA ILE A 53 1.41 -6.85 6.59
C ILE A 53 0.00 -7.29 6.21
N GLY A 54 -0.18 -8.61 5.99
CA GLY A 54 -1.41 -9.12 5.41
C GLY A 54 -1.66 -8.54 4.03
N ASP A 55 -2.75 -7.81 3.88
CA ASP A 55 -3.15 -7.09 2.67
C ASP A 55 -2.56 -5.66 2.59
N ALA A 56 -1.89 -5.21 3.63
CA ALA A 56 -1.30 -3.89 3.68
C ALA A 56 0.08 -3.84 3.02
N ILE A 57 0.35 -2.73 2.32
CA ILE A 57 1.66 -2.39 1.76
C ILE A 57 2.18 -1.16 2.45
N ILE A 58 3.41 -1.22 2.94
CA ILE A 58 4.12 -0.10 3.50
C ILE A 58 5.30 0.21 2.61
N ALA A 59 5.40 1.45 2.15
CA ALA A 59 6.44 1.91 1.25
C ALA A 59 6.94 3.30 1.63
N PHE A 60 8.10 3.66 1.12
CA PHE A 60 8.67 4.98 1.31
C PHE A 60 9.45 5.45 0.07
N TYR A 61 9.67 6.77 -0.02
CA TYR A 61 10.33 7.45 -1.13
C TYR A 61 11.40 8.39 -0.58
N GLY A 62 12.56 8.45 -1.26
CA GLY A 62 13.67 9.31 -0.87
C GLY A 62 14.81 8.59 -0.13
N ALA A 63 14.71 7.27 0.08
CA ALA A 63 15.77 6.42 0.60
C ALA A 63 15.70 5.01 -0.04
N PRO A 64 16.80 4.25 -0.10
CA PRO A 64 18.17 4.64 0.25
C PRO A 64 18.76 5.72 -0.67
N VAL A 65 18.21 5.85 -1.88
CA VAL A 65 18.60 6.87 -2.86
C VAL A 65 17.76 8.13 -2.64
N GLU A 66 18.41 9.27 -2.59
CA GLU A 66 17.73 10.56 -2.47
C GLU A 66 16.93 10.88 -3.74
N ILE A 67 15.68 11.30 -3.58
CA ILE A 67 14.77 11.67 -4.64
C ILE A 67 14.18 13.04 -4.28
N LYS A 68 14.42 14.04 -5.14
CA LYS A 68 13.99 15.42 -4.85
C LYS A 68 12.48 15.61 -4.79
N ASP A 69 11.74 14.91 -5.65
CA ASP A 69 10.28 15.07 -5.79
C ASP A 69 9.54 13.86 -5.17
N HIS A 70 10.04 13.35 -4.04
CA HIS A 70 9.51 12.13 -3.43
C HIS A 70 8.04 12.27 -3.01
N GLU A 71 7.59 13.45 -2.59
CA GLU A 71 6.19 13.72 -2.24
C GLU A 71 5.27 13.61 -3.47
N TYR A 72 5.69 14.25 -4.56
CA TYR A 72 4.95 14.21 -5.82
C TYR A 72 4.87 12.79 -6.38
N LEU A 73 5.97 12.04 -6.35
CA LEU A 73 6.00 10.65 -6.80
C LEU A 73 5.13 9.73 -5.95
N ALA A 74 5.09 9.95 -4.63
CA ALA A 74 4.18 9.22 -3.74
C ALA A 74 2.70 9.48 -4.09
N CYS A 75 2.34 10.74 -4.36
CA CYS A 75 0.99 11.09 -4.80
C CYS A 75 0.63 10.48 -6.17
N LEU A 76 1.56 10.52 -7.13
CA LEU A 76 1.36 9.87 -8.43
C LEU A 76 1.18 8.35 -8.30
N THR A 77 1.86 7.73 -7.35
CA THR A 77 1.65 6.30 -7.04
C THR A 77 0.21 6.04 -6.61
N CYS A 78 -0.37 6.88 -5.75
CA CYS A 78 -1.77 6.74 -5.35
C CYS A 78 -2.72 6.78 -6.56
N CYS A 79 -2.52 7.72 -7.48
CA CYS A 79 -3.32 7.80 -8.70
C CYS A 79 -3.19 6.51 -9.53
N GLN A 80 -1.97 6.04 -9.74
CA GLN A 80 -1.71 4.81 -10.49
C GLN A 80 -2.31 3.57 -9.81
N MET A 81 -2.24 3.49 -8.48
CA MET A 81 -2.86 2.40 -7.72
C MET A 81 -4.39 2.41 -7.85
N ASN A 82 -5.01 3.59 -7.83
CA ASN A 82 -6.45 3.73 -8.08
C ASN A 82 -6.84 3.23 -9.48
N ASP A 83 -6.08 3.62 -10.51
CA ASP A 83 -6.31 3.17 -11.89
C ASP A 83 -6.16 1.64 -11.99
N LYS A 84 -5.13 1.06 -11.35
CA LYS A 84 -4.91 -0.39 -11.34
C LYS A 84 -6.02 -1.14 -10.62
N LEU A 85 -6.54 -0.61 -9.53
CA LEU A 85 -7.68 -1.23 -8.84
C LEU A 85 -8.94 -1.19 -9.72
N GLU A 86 -9.16 -0.12 -10.46
CA GLU A 86 -10.28 -0.03 -11.41
C GLU A 86 -10.16 -1.07 -12.54
N GLU A 87 -8.95 -1.26 -13.09
CA GLU A 87 -8.68 -2.32 -14.07
C GLU A 87 -8.98 -3.71 -13.48
N LEU A 88 -8.57 -3.96 -12.24
CA LEU A 88 -8.83 -5.23 -11.54
C LEU A 88 -10.32 -5.46 -11.30
N ARG A 89 -11.07 -4.44 -10.88
CA ARG A 89 -12.54 -4.54 -10.71
C ARG A 89 -13.23 -4.93 -12.02
N LYS A 90 -12.82 -4.33 -13.14
CA LYS A 90 -13.35 -4.68 -14.47
C LYS A 90 -13.04 -6.13 -14.83
N LYS A 91 -11.82 -6.58 -14.58
CA LYS A 91 -11.40 -7.97 -14.78
C LYS A 91 -12.25 -8.93 -13.94
N TRP A 92 -12.35 -8.72 -12.63
CA TRP A 92 -13.11 -9.60 -11.75
C TRP A 92 -14.60 -9.67 -12.09
N LYS A 93 -15.20 -8.53 -12.49
CA LYS A 93 -16.58 -8.52 -12.98
C LYS A 93 -16.73 -9.35 -14.25
N SER A 94 -15.75 -9.33 -15.17
CA SER A 94 -15.78 -10.15 -16.37
C SER A 94 -15.61 -11.64 -16.10
N GLU A 95 -15.01 -12.02 -14.98
CA GLU A 95 -14.88 -13.40 -14.53
C GLU A 95 -16.14 -13.95 -13.83
N GLY A 96 -17.15 -13.11 -13.63
CA GLY A 96 -18.48 -13.49 -13.15
C GLY A 96 -18.47 -14.12 -11.77
N ASP A 97 -19.17 -15.26 -11.63
CA ASP A 97 -19.39 -15.94 -10.35
C ASP A 97 -18.14 -16.53 -9.69
N LYS A 98 -16.98 -16.46 -10.37
CA LYS A 98 -15.71 -16.83 -9.76
C LYS A 98 -15.40 -16.00 -8.52
N TRP A 99 -15.79 -14.73 -8.53
CA TRP A 99 -15.54 -13.79 -7.45
C TRP A 99 -16.84 -13.27 -6.84
N PRO A 100 -16.93 -13.20 -5.50
CA PRO A 100 -18.09 -12.62 -4.84
C PRO A 100 -18.19 -11.11 -5.14
N GLU A 101 -19.40 -10.55 -4.96
CA GLU A 101 -19.66 -9.13 -5.21
C GLU A 101 -18.72 -8.19 -4.45
N LEU A 102 -18.30 -8.57 -3.25
CA LEU A 102 -17.30 -7.83 -2.46
C LEU A 102 -15.97 -7.63 -3.21
N VAL A 103 -15.55 -8.62 -4.00
CA VAL A 103 -14.35 -8.53 -4.85
C VAL A 103 -14.61 -7.66 -6.08
N HIS A 104 -15.78 -7.79 -6.70
CA HIS A 104 -16.19 -6.92 -7.83
C HIS A 104 -16.21 -5.44 -7.47
N ASN A 105 -16.50 -5.11 -6.21
CA ASN A 105 -16.59 -3.75 -5.68
C ASN A 105 -15.45 -3.41 -4.70
N MET A 106 -14.34 -4.14 -4.80
CA MET A 106 -13.20 -3.95 -3.89
C MET A 106 -12.72 -2.50 -3.87
N ARG A 107 -12.40 -2.04 -2.69
CA ARG A 107 -11.82 -0.73 -2.44
C ARG A 107 -10.53 -0.87 -1.65
N HIS A 108 -9.66 0.09 -1.78
CA HIS A 108 -8.50 0.24 -0.92
C HIS A 108 -8.54 1.57 -0.16
N ARG A 109 -7.69 1.70 0.85
CA ARG A 109 -7.39 2.95 1.52
C ARG A 109 -5.91 3.21 1.39
N ILE A 110 -5.53 4.45 1.12
CA ILE A 110 -4.16 4.87 1.01
C ILE A 110 -3.96 6.11 1.87
N GLY A 111 -2.95 6.09 2.72
CA GLY A 111 -2.45 7.25 3.45
C GLY A 111 -1.04 7.58 2.99
N VAL A 112 -0.79 8.85 2.73
CA VAL A 112 0.55 9.37 2.39
C VAL A 112 0.88 10.51 3.33
N ASN A 113 2.11 10.55 3.81
CA ASN A 113 2.61 11.64 4.62
C ASN A 113 4.11 11.84 4.37
N CYS A 114 4.57 13.06 4.57
CA CYS A 114 5.97 13.44 4.44
C CYS A 114 6.50 13.96 5.77
N GLY A 115 7.74 13.66 6.08
CA GLY A 115 8.40 14.18 7.28
C GLY A 115 9.73 13.51 7.59
N SER A 116 10.33 13.96 8.67
CA SER A 116 11.64 13.46 9.10
C SER A 116 11.52 12.04 9.70
N LEU A 117 12.33 11.15 9.17
CA LEU A 117 12.38 9.74 9.53
C LEU A 117 13.82 9.27 9.73
N ILE A 118 13.99 8.26 10.56
CA ILE A 118 15.24 7.53 10.68
C ILE A 118 15.16 6.31 9.76
N THR A 119 16.10 6.20 8.83
CA THR A 119 16.24 5.03 7.97
C THR A 119 17.57 4.34 8.20
N GLY A 120 17.58 3.04 8.03
CA GLY A 120 18.80 2.23 8.15
C GLY A 120 18.49 0.76 8.31
N ASN A 121 19.55 -0.03 8.40
CA ASN A 121 19.43 -1.44 8.73
C ASN A 121 19.06 -1.56 10.21
N MET A 122 17.92 -2.16 10.47
CA MET A 122 17.40 -2.39 11.82
C MET A 122 17.00 -3.86 11.96
N GLY A 123 17.25 -4.41 13.12
CA GLY A 123 16.95 -5.80 13.42
C GLY A 123 17.83 -6.40 14.48
N SER A 124 17.85 -7.71 14.53
CA SER A 124 18.75 -8.48 15.39
C SER A 124 20.02 -8.86 14.61
N ASP A 125 21.04 -9.36 15.33
CA ASP A 125 22.28 -9.88 14.72
C ASP A 125 22.01 -11.02 13.72
N MET A 126 20.85 -11.68 13.84
CA MET A 126 20.46 -12.78 12.97
C MET A 126 19.64 -12.33 11.74
N ARG A 127 19.00 -11.16 11.82
CA ARG A 127 18.16 -10.64 10.72
C ARG A 127 18.11 -9.11 10.77
N MET A 128 18.65 -8.50 9.73
CA MET A 128 18.63 -7.06 9.49
C MET A 128 17.75 -6.73 8.30
N ASN A 129 16.92 -5.71 8.43
CA ASN A 129 16.13 -5.16 7.32
C ASN A 129 16.40 -3.66 7.22
N TYR A 130 16.50 -3.16 5.99
CA TYR A 130 16.51 -1.73 5.75
C TYR A 130 15.07 -1.23 5.89
N THR A 131 14.81 -0.43 6.90
CA THR A 131 13.46 0.03 7.25
C THR A 131 13.49 1.47 7.78
N MET A 132 12.32 1.99 8.13
CA MET A 132 12.11 3.35 8.62
C MET A 132 11.47 3.36 10.00
N MET A 133 11.81 4.37 10.81
CA MET A 133 11.19 4.64 12.11
C MET A 133 10.96 6.13 12.30
N GLY A 134 9.88 6.48 12.97
CA GLY A 134 9.54 7.85 13.35
C GLY A 134 8.03 8.10 13.44
N ASP A 135 7.67 9.24 14.02
CA ASP A 135 6.26 9.62 14.18
C ASP A 135 5.52 9.79 12.84
N THR A 136 6.25 10.16 11.79
CA THR A 136 5.72 10.26 10.43
C THR A 136 5.14 8.94 9.95
N VAL A 137 5.75 7.80 10.28
CA VAL A 137 5.23 6.44 9.95
C VAL A 137 3.88 6.21 10.65
N ASN A 138 3.82 6.51 11.95
CA ASN A 138 2.61 6.35 12.76
C ASN A 138 1.48 7.27 12.27
N LEU A 139 1.81 8.52 11.91
CA LEU A 139 0.83 9.44 11.35
C LEU A 139 0.30 8.97 10.01
N THR A 140 1.16 8.44 9.13
CA THR A 140 0.74 7.87 7.84
C THR A 140 -0.26 6.72 8.03
N ALA A 141 0.01 5.82 8.98
CA ALA A 141 -0.91 4.74 9.32
C ALA A 141 -2.26 5.26 9.84
N ARG A 142 -2.25 6.36 10.61
CA ARG A 142 -3.48 7.03 11.08
C ARG A 142 -4.23 7.70 9.94
N LEU A 143 -3.56 8.30 8.96
CA LEU A 143 -4.19 8.85 7.76
C LEU A 143 -4.90 7.74 6.98
N GLU A 144 -4.23 6.63 6.72
CA GLU A 144 -4.84 5.49 6.04
C GLU A 144 -6.09 5.00 6.79
N SER A 145 -5.97 4.70 8.08
CA SER A 145 -7.11 4.21 8.89
C SER A 145 -8.19 5.28 9.10
N GLY A 146 -7.83 6.56 9.18
CA GLY A 146 -8.75 7.70 9.29
C GLY A 146 -9.63 7.89 8.06
N ALA A 147 -9.15 7.50 6.89
CA ALA A 147 -9.92 7.55 5.65
C ALA A 147 -11.27 6.81 5.74
N LYS A 148 -11.37 5.80 6.62
CA LYS A 148 -12.60 5.08 6.92
C LYS A 148 -13.71 5.99 7.46
N GLN A 149 -13.36 6.94 8.35
CA GLN A 149 -14.32 7.84 8.99
C GLN A 149 -14.90 8.87 8.00
N TYR A 150 -14.10 9.25 7.01
CA TYR A 150 -14.47 10.26 6.01
C TYR A 150 -15.00 9.66 4.71
N GLY A 151 -15.01 8.32 4.58
CA GLY A 151 -15.49 7.63 3.38
C GLY A 151 -14.63 7.85 2.13
N ILE A 152 -13.38 8.29 2.30
CA ILE A 152 -12.42 8.54 1.21
C ILE A 152 -11.45 7.38 1.03
N GLU A 153 -10.87 7.25 -0.16
CA GLU A 153 -9.94 6.18 -0.50
C GLU A 153 -8.47 6.60 -0.32
N THR A 154 -8.16 7.87 -0.56
CA THR A 154 -6.78 8.39 -0.44
C THR A 154 -6.76 9.64 0.42
N GLN A 155 -5.83 9.70 1.37
CA GLN A 155 -5.60 10.83 2.26
C GLN A 155 -4.10 11.19 2.30
N VAL A 156 -3.82 12.48 2.17
CA VAL A 156 -2.47 13.05 2.16
C VAL A 156 -2.34 14.09 3.26
#